data_4e3ec301799194380d5b50429289132b
#
_entry.id   4e3ec301799194380d5b50429289132b
#
_cell.length_a   1.000
_cell.length_b   1.000
_cell.length_c   1.000
_cell.angle_alpha   90.00
_cell.angle_beta   90.00
_cell.angle_gamma   90.00
#
_symmetry.space_group_name_H-M   'P 1'
#
loop_
_entity.id
_entity.type
_entity.pdbx_description
1 polymer ?
#
loop_
_entity_poly.entity_id
_entity_poly.type
_entity_poly.pdbx_seq_one_letter_code
_entity_poly.pdbx_strand_id
1 'polypeptide(L)'
;VKVTVHTPDVVGERMAGPGIRASHLAEELGKHFPTTLVARREDGSRDDDAALHEADVLIGQPARGFRRMRRGQRIVYDLFDPVILELREMYGRKPSMRQRVHLQAEQWRIRRALSEGDLLMVAFAKQRELYPQARAPIIEVPFGVGSWQLAVDRDKELPTANGQPPTILWGGGTWEWLDPRTAVEAVIAVNQAGVACKLLFLGRSRPNRHLIERRREDRLDQLLRHGAPYVEANPEWIPYRDRLSWLRRSKIAIMLHRPTAEAAYSIRTRLFDAIAAEVPIITTEEGFAAELVATEGLGMVVPPGDSGAVADAIIHLLRDDALFDRCVSNLARIGPRFAWDAVTRPLIDVLIQWQKQAD
;
A
#
# COMPACT_ATOMS: atom_id res chain seq x y z
N VAL A 1 -24.74 -7.41 -15.78
CA VAL A 1 -23.52 -8.14 -15.36
C VAL A 1 -23.41 -8.07 -13.84
N LYS A 2 -23.35 -9.24 -13.16
CA LYS A 2 -23.17 -9.38 -11.73
C LYS A 2 -21.67 -9.57 -11.43
N VAL A 3 -21.11 -8.76 -10.55
CA VAL A 3 -19.68 -8.75 -10.25
C VAL A 3 -19.43 -9.29 -8.84
N THR A 4 -18.41 -10.12 -8.66
CA THR A 4 -17.93 -10.49 -7.33
C THR A 4 -16.45 -10.16 -7.20
N VAL A 5 -16.11 -9.32 -6.23
CA VAL A 5 -14.73 -9.03 -5.83
C VAL A 5 -14.34 -9.98 -4.69
N HIS A 6 -13.21 -10.63 -4.83
CA HIS A 6 -12.71 -11.59 -3.85
C HIS A 6 -11.33 -11.20 -3.32
N THR A 7 -11.15 -11.30 -2.03
CA THR A 7 -9.83 -11.24 -1.38
C THR A 7 -9.68 -12.31 -0.31
N PRO A 8 -8.51 -12.97 -0.22
CA PRO A 8 -8.22 -13.87 0.90
C PRO A 8 -7.85 -13.12 2.18
N ASP A 9 -7.68 -11.79 2.09
CA ASP A 9 -7.29 -10.95 3.22
C ASP A 9 -8.49 -10.50 4.06
N VAL A 10 -8.20 -9.95 5.24
CA VAL A 10 -9.24 -9.48 6.16
C VAL A 10 -9.77 -8.12 5.71
N VAL A 11 -11.10 -7.99 5.73
CA VAL A 11 -11.83 -6.74 5.51
C VAL A 11 -12.60 -6.37 6.77
N GLY A 12 -12.45 -5.12 7.23
CA GLY A 12 -13.05 -4.59 8.44
C GLY A 12 -12.44 -3.25 8.83
N GLU A 13 -12.34 -2.97 10.11
CA GLU A 13 -11.71 -1.74 10.61
C GLU A 13 -10.18 -1.78 10.47
N ARG A 14 -9.58 -2.96 10.64
CA ARG A 14 -8.12 -3.19 10.64
C ARG A 14 -7.69 -3.93 9.38
N MET A 15 -7.60 -3.21 8.28
CA MET A 15 -7.25 -3.76 6.97
C MET A 15 -5.78 -3.55 6.61
N ALA A 16 -5.22 -4.51 5.86
CA ALA A 16 -3.98 -4.35 5.11
C ALA A 16 -4.27 -3.94 3.65
N GLY A 17 -3.23 -3.63 2.88
CA GLY A 17 -3.34 -3.18 1.48
C GLY A 17 -4.32 -3.98 0.62
N PRO A 18 -4.22 -5.32 0.54
CA PRO A 18 -5.13 -6.12 -0.28
C PRO A 18 -6.60 -6.02 0.14
N GLY A 19 -6.87 -6.02 1.45
CA GLY A 19 -8.23 -5.85 1.98
C GLY A 19 -8.82 -4.48 1.67
N ILE A 20 -8.02 -3.40 1.85
CA ILE A 20 -8.40 -2.02 1.50
C ILE A 20 -8.75 -1.94 0.02
N ARG A 21 -7.86 -2.46 -0.85
CA ARG A 21 -8.05 -2.43 -2.30
C ARG A 21 -9.33 -3.16 -2.73
N ALA A 22 -9.54 -4.37 -2.24
CA ALA A 22 -10.73 -5.16 -2.58
C ALA A 22 -12.03 -4.48 -2.11
N SER A 23 -12.01 -3.87 -0.92
CA SER A 23 -13.16 -3.14 -0.37
C SER A 23 -13.53 -1.95 -1.26
N HIS A 24 -12.56 -1.13 -1.64
CA HIS A 24 -12.82 0.04 -2.49
C HIS A 24 -13.15 -0.35 -3.93
N LEU A 25 -12.53 -1.39 -4.49
CA LEU A 25 -12.94 -1.89 -5.80
C LEU A 25 -14.40 -2.34 -5.79
N ALA A 26 -14.84 -3.05 -4.74
CA ALA A 26 -16.23 -3.48 -4.62
C ALA A 26 -17.18 -2.29 -4.44
N GLU A 27 -16.79 -1.28 -3.67
CA GLU A 27 -17.54 -0.04 -3.45
C GLU A 27 -17.72 0.73 -4.78
N GLU A 28 -16.63 0.97 -5.52
CA GLU A 28 -16.69 1.72 -6.77
C GLU A 28 -17.47 0.97 -7.87
N LEU A 29 -17.22 -0.33 -7.99
CA LEU A 29 -17.98 -1.16 -8.95
C LEU A 29 -19.46 -1.25 -8.59
N GLY A 30 -19.80 -1.23 -7.30
CA GLY A 30 -21.17 -1.23 -6.81
C GLY A 30 -22.00 -0.01 -7.25
N LYS A 31 -21.36 1.08 -7.66
CA LYS A 31 -22.04 2.26 -8.25
C LYS A 31 -22.54 2.00 -9.69
N HIS A 32 -22.02 0.97 -10.36
CA HIS A 32 -22.27 0.68 -11.76
C HIS A 32 -22.89 -0.70 -12.01
N PHE A 33 -22.62 -1.67 -11.14
CA PHE A 33 -23.01 -3.07 -11.29
C PHE A 33 -23.48 -3.65 -9.96
N PRO A 34 -24.42 -4.63 -9.95
CA PRO A 34 -24.67 -5.47 -8.77
C PRO A 34 -23.36 -6.14 -8.34
N THR A 35 -22.79 -5.69 -7.22
CA THR A 35 -21.45 -6.10 -6.78
C THR A 35 -21.48 -6.70 -5.39
N THR A 36 -20.79 -7.83 -5.20
CA THR A 36 -20.61 -8.49 -3.91
C THR A 36 -19.11 -8.58 -3.58
N LEU A 37 -18.74 -8.31 -2.33
CA LEU A 37 -17.39 -8.55 -1.82
C LEU A 37 -17.38 -9.85 -1.02
N VAL A 38 -16.46 -10.76 -1.36
CA VAL A 38 -16.21 -12.01 -0.63
C VAL A 38 -14.82 -11.94 -0.01
N ALA A 39 -14.76 -11.93 1.33
CA ALA A 39 -13.54 -11.71 2.10
C ALA A 39 -13.55 -12.53 3.41
N ARG A 40 -12.47 -12.43 4.17
CA ARG A 40 -12.46 -12.79 5.59
C ARG A 40 -12.87 -11.59 6.43
N ARG A 41 -13.51 -11.85 7.57
CA ARG A 41 -13.88 -10.82 8.54
C ARG A 41 -12.90 -10.83 9.73
N GLU A 42 -12.87 -9.75 10.49
CA GLU A 42 -11.97 -9.59 11.65
C GLU A 42 -12.23 -10.59 12.77
N ASP A 43 -13.47 -11.07 12.90
CA ASP A 43 -13.87 -12.11 13.85
C ASP A 43 -13.42 -13.52 13.44
N GLY A 44 -12.73 -13.64 12.29
CA GLY A 44 -12.25 -14.89 11.74
C GLY A 44 -13.28 -15.62 10.87
N SER A 45 -14.49 -15.13 10.76
CA SER A 45 -15.50 -15.65 9.84
C SER A 45 -15.10 -15.39 8.38
N ARG A 46 -15.73 -16.10 7.47
CA ARG A 46 -15.56 -15.94 6.03
C ARG A 46 -16.93 -15.76 5.39
N ASP A 47 -17.00 -14.86 4.43
CA ASP A 47 -18.21 -14.71 3.62
C ASP A 47 -18.49 -15.97 2.82
N ASP A 48 -19.75 -16.21 2.49
CA ASP A 48 -20.17 -17.36 1.70
C ASP A 48 -19.61 -17.28 0.27
N ASP A 49 -19.04 -18.37 -0.20
CA ASP A 49 -18.52 -18.51 -1.57
C ASP A 49 -19.67 -18.62 -2.62
N ALA A 50 -20.94 -18.66 -2.23
CA ALA A 50 -22.09 -18.73 -3.17
C ALA A 50 -22.06 -17.59 -4.19
N ALA A 51 -21.69 -16.38 -3.76
CA ALA A 51 -21.55 -15.22 -4.65
C ALA A 51 -20.51 -15.42 -5.77
N LEU A 52 -19.49 -16.25 -5.55
CA LEU A 52 -18.51 -16.61 -6.58
C LEU A 52 -19.13 -17.47 -7.70
N HIS A 53 -20.10 -18.31 -7.36
CA HIS A 53 -20.81 -19.14 -8.34
C HIS A 53 -21.83 -18.33 -9.15
N GLU A 54 -22.48 -17.36 -8.54
CA GLU A 54 -23.54 -16.55 -9.17
C GLU A 54 -23.02 -15.44 -10.07
N ALA A 55 -21.80 -14.96 -9.85
CA ALA A 55 -21.23 -13.86 -10.60
C ALA A 55 -21.05 -14.16 -12.09
N ASP A 56 -21.21 -13.13 -12.93
CA ASP A 56 -20.80 -13.16 -14.33
C ASP A 56 -19.33 -12.79 -14.48
N VAL A 57 -18.84 -11.93 -13.60
CA VAL A 57 -17.43 -11.51 -13.55
C VAL A 57 -16.86 -11.70 -12.14
N LEU A 58 -15.72 -12.39 -12.06
CA LEU A 58 -14.93 -12.55 -10.86
C LEU A 58 -13.70 -11.66 -10.92
N ILE A 59 -13.45 -10.92 -9.85
CA ILE A 59 -12.27 -10.02 -9.74
C ILE A 59 -11.52 -10.35 -8.45
N GLY A 60 -10.22 -10.59 -8.52
CA GLY A 60 -9.42 -10.83 -7.31
C GLY A 60 -8.00 -11.26 -7.58
N GLN A 61 -7.21 -11.32 -6.51
CA GLN A 61 -5.84 -11.82 -6.58
C GLN A 61 -5.80 -13.32 -6.89
N PRO A 62 -4.71 -13.82 -7.53
CA PRO A 62 -4.48 -15.26 -7.67
C PRO A 62 -4.36 -15.93 -6.31
N ALA A 63 -5.45 -16.50 -5.79
CA ALA A 63 -5.53 -17.10 -4.48
C ALA A 63 -5.95 -18.58 -4.56
N ARG A 64 -5.74 -19.30 -3.44
CA ARG A 64 -6.22 -20.69 -3.34
C ARG A 64 -7.74 -20.72 -3.46
N GLY A 65 -8.25 -21.51 -4.42
CA GLY A 65 -9.68 -21.64 -4.67
C GLY A 65 -10.29 -20.57 -5.57
N PHE A 66 -9.63 -19.45 -5.80
CA PHE A 66 -10.11 -18.40 -6.69
C PHE A 66 -9.90 -18.82 -8.16
N ARG A 67 -11.01 -19.09 -8.86
CA ARG A 67 -11.07 -19.59 -10.25
C ARG A 67 -12.47 -19.41 -10.79
N ARG A 68 -12.67 -19.60 -12.10
CA ARG A 68 -14.02 -19.74 -12.65
C ARG A 68 -14.75 -20.91 -11.97
N MET A 69 -15.98 -20.67 -11.52
CA MET A 69 -16.83 -21.63 -10.84
C MET A 69 -17.83 -22.29 -11.79
N ARG A 70 -18.16 -21.62 -12.91
CA ARG A 70 -19.04 -22.10 -13.96
C ARG A 70 -18.58 -21.68 -15.35
N ARG A 71 -19.08 -22.35 -16.38
CA ARG A 71 -18.83 -21.99 -17.77
C ARG A 71 -19.45 -20.61 -18.07
N GLY A 72 -18.77 -19.80 -18.87
CA GLY A 72 -19.23 -18.48 -19.28
C GLY A 72 -18.88 -17.33 -18.33
N GLN A 73 -18.38 -17.61 -17.12
CA GLN A 73 -17.85 -16.56 -16.25
C GLN A 73 -16.60 -15.93 -16.85
N ARG A 74 -16.47 -14.62 -16.73
CA ARG A 74 -15.21 -13.91 -16.96
C ARG A 74 -14.42 -13.76 -15.66
N ILE A 75 -13.10 -13.74 -15.76
CA ILE A 75 -12.23 -13.60 -14.59
C ILE A 75 -11.16 -12.53 -14.82
N VAL A 76 -11.09 -11.58 -13.90
CA VAL A 76 -10.10 -10.51 -13.82
C VAL A 76 -9.14 -10.84 -12.69
N TYR A 77 -7.86 -11.01 -12.99
CA TYR A 77 -6.86 -11.20 -11.96
C TYR A 77 -6.15 -9.89 -11.61
N ASP A 78 -6.18 -9.57 -10.33
CA ASP A 78 -5.51 -8.39 -9.76
C ASP A 78 -4.10 -8.74 -9.33
N LEU A 79 -3.12 -8.28 -10.09
CA LEU A 79 -1.69 -8.56 -9.92
C LEU A 79 -0.93 -7.35 -9.35
N PHE A 80 -1.61 -6.49 -8.59
CA PHE A 80 -1.05 -5.24 -8.10
C PHE A 80 0.15 -5.42 -7.14
N ASP A 81 0.22 -6.54 -6.42
CA ASP A 81 1.33 -6.89 -5.55
C ASP A 81 2.32 -7.81 -6.26
N PRO A 82 3.64 -7.53 -6.25
CA PRO A 82 4.66 -8.40 -6.78
C PRO A 82 4.97 -9.56 -5.79
N VAL A 83 3.95 -10.35 -5.42
CA VAL A 83 3.98 -11.35 -4.34
C VAL A 83 5.19 -12.30 -4.40
N ILE A 84 5.67 -12.66 -5.59
CA ILE A 84 6.84 -13.54 -5.74
C ILE A 84 8.11 -12.84 -5.27
N LEU A 85 8.26 -11.55 -5.53
CA LEU A 85 9.40 -10.76 -5.10
C LEU A 85 9.35 -10.54 -3.58
N GLU A 86 8.18 -10.19 -3.04
CA GLU A 86 7.95 -10.07 -1.60
C GLU A 86 8.29 -11.36 -0.84
N LEU A 87 7.82 -12.51 -1.33
CA LEU A 87 8.12 -13.80 -0.72
C LEU A 87 9.60 -14.15 -0.77
N ARG A 88 10.31 -13.77 -1.84
CA ARG A 88 11.76 -13.97 -1.92
C ARG A 88 12.51 -13.15 -0.88
N GLU A 89 12.13 -11.89 -0.69
CA GLU A 89 12.71 -11.05 0.37
C GLU A 89 12.40 -11.62 1.77
N MET A 90 11.15 -12.02 1.99
CA MET A 90 10.68 -12.58 3.26
C MET A 90 11.40 -13.86 3.65
N TYR A 91 11.66 -14.73 2.69
CA TYR A 91 12.29 -16.04 2.92
C TYR A 91 13.81 -16.00 2.86
N GLY A 92 14.37 -14.95 2.28
CA GLY A 92 15.79 -14.74 2.15
C GLY A 92 16.48 -15.80 1.26
N ARG A 93 17.81 -15.83 1.31
CA ARG A 93 18.64 -16.68 0.43
C ARG A 93 18.51 -18.18 0.67
N LYS A 94 18.08 -18.62 1.85
CA LYS A 94 17.99 -20.03 2.23
C LYS A 94 16.57 -20.39 2.73
N PRO A 95 15.57 -20.42 1.85
CA PRO A 95 14.21 -20.78 2.23
C PRO A 95 14.14 -22.25 2.68
N SER A 96 13.35 -22.52 3.73
CA SER A 96 13.03 -23.88 4.17
C SER A 96 12.23 -24.65 3.10
N MET A 97 12.10 -25.95 3.23
CA MET A 97 11.30 -26.77 2.29
C MET A 97 9.85 -26.28 2.19
N ARG A 98 9.21 -25.93 3.32
CA ARG A 98 7.85 -25.39 3.35
C ARG A 98 7.75 -24.06 2.60
N GLN A 99 8.73 -23.18 2.77
CA GLN A 99 8.78 -21.90 2.06
C GLN A 99 9.00 -22.06 0.56
N ARG A 100 9.83 -23.03 0.13
CA ARG A 100 10.01 -23.39 -1.29
C ARG A 100 8.70 -23.90 -1.91
N VAL A 101 8.02 -24.79 -1.23
CA VAL A 101 6.70 -25.30 -1.68
C VAL A 101 5.69 -24.16 -1.79
N HIS A 102 5.66 -23.25 -0.80
CA HIS A 102 4.79 -22.08 -0.86
C HIS A 102 5.13 -21.19 -2.05
N LEU A 103 6.40 -20.86 -2.25
CA LEU A 103 6.83 -20.05 -3.40
C LEU A 103 6.46 -20.70 -4.74
N GLN A 104 6.63 -22.01 -4.88
CA GLN A 104 6.22 -22.75 -6.08
C GLN A 104 4.70 -22.70 -6.30
N ALA A 105 3.92 -22.82 -5.22
CA ALA A 105 2.46 -22.71 -5.30
C ALA A 105 2.01 -21.32 -5.76
N GLU A 106 2.64 -20.25 -5.25
CA GLU A 106 2.33 -18.88 -5.71
C GLU A 106 2.74 -18.67 -7.17
N GLN A 107 3.91 -19.14 -7.57
CA GLN A 107 4.34 -19.10 -8.98
C GLN A 107 3.36 -19.84 -9.90
N TRP A 108 2.85 -20.99 -9.45
CA TRP A 108 1.84 -21.74 -10.21
C TRP A 108 0.52 -20.95 -10.32
N ARG A 109 0.07 -20.30 -9.25
CA ARG A 109 -1.14 -19.47 -9.25
C ARG A 109 -1.01 -18.29 -10.22
N ILE A 110 0.15 -17.60 -10.20
CA ILE A 110 0.43 -16.52 -11.15
C ILE A 110 0.41 -17.04 -12.59
N ARG A 111 1.14 -18.13 -12.90
CA ARG A 111 1.13 -18.71 -14.25
C ARG A 111 -0.27 -19.07 -14.72
N ARG A 112 -1.07 -19.63 -13.82
CA ARG A 112 -2.46 -19.94 -14.10
C ARG A 112 -3.27 -18.67 -14.38
N ALA A 113 -3.13 -17.62 -13.60
CA ALA A 113 -3.79 -16.35 -13.82
C ALA A 113 -3.44 -15.75 -15.18
N LEU A 114 -2.15 -15.81 -15.58
CA LEU A 114 -1.67 -15.33 -16.88
C LEU A 114 -2.24 -16.12 -18.07
N SER A 115 -2.59 -17.41 -17.88
CA SER A 115 -3.13 -18.27 -18.93
C SER A 115 -4.65 -18.29 -19.01
N GLU A 116 -5.35 -18.14 -17.87
CA GLU A 116 -6.80 -18.28 -17.75
C GLU A 116 -7.56 -16.96 -17.59
N GLY A 117 -6.87 -15.86 -17.25
CA GLY A 117 -7.49 -14.54 -17.11
C GLY A 117 -8.11 -14.04 -18.42
N ASP A 118 -9.25 -13.38 -18.34
CA ASP A 118 -9.82 -12.61 -19.45
C ASP A 118 -9.29 -11.17 -19.45
N LEU A 119 -8.89 -10.69 -18.27
CA LEU A 119 -8.24 -9.40 -18.04
C LEU A 119 -7.27 -9.53 -16.86
N LEU A 120 -6.18 -8.80 -16.93
CA LEU A 120 -5.20 -8.68 -15.84
C LEU A 120 -5.11 -7.22 -15.42
N MET A 121 -5.01 -6.97 -14.12
CA MET A 121 -4.78 -5.64 -13.56
C MET A 121 -3.39 -5.58 -12.92
N VAL A 122 -2.68 -4.51 -13.20
CA VAL A 122 -1.44 -4.14 -12.52
C VAL A 122 -1.59 -2.76 -11.91
N ALA A 123 -0.76 -2.42 -10.93
CA ALA A 123 -0.86 -1.11 -10.28
C ALA A 123 -0.21 0.02 -11.08
N PHE A 124 0.82 -0.28 -11.90
CA PHE A 124 1.49 0.69 -12.76
C PHE A 124 2.24 -0.02 -13.89
N ALA A 125 2.60 0.74 -14.93
CA ALA A 125 3.11 0.22 -16.21
C ALA A 125 4.28 -0.75 -16.07
N LYS A 126 5.28 -0.44 -15.23
CA LYS A 126 6.48 -1.26 -15.06
C LYS A 126 6.19 -2.68 -14.58
N GLN A 127 5.11 -2.90 -13.82
CA GLN A 127 4.74 -4.25 -13.38
C GLN A 127 4.43 -5.21 -14.54
N ARG A 128 4.10 -4.70 -15.75
CA ARG A 128 3.90 -5.52 -16.95
C ARG A 128 5.13 -6.35 -17.30
N GLU A 129 6.33 -5.86 -16.99
CA GLU A 129 7.59 -6.57 -17.20
C GLU A 129 7.69 -7.89 -16.41
N LEU A 130 6.97 -8.02 -15.32
CA LEU A 130 6.89 -9.25 -14.53
C LEU A 130 6.06 -10.35 -15.20
N TYR A 131 5.25 -9.98 -16.21
CA TYR A 131 4.24 -10.85 -16.80
C TYR A 131 4.33 -10.95 -18.33
N PRO A 132 5.52 -11.21 -18.92
CA PRO A 132 5.70 -11.23 -20.37
C PRO A 132 4.93 -12.37 -21.07
N GLN A 133 4.49 -13.39 -20.31
CA GLN A 133 3.70 -14.51 -20.83
C GLN A 133 2.18 -14.29 -20.71
N ALA A 134 1.74 -13.10 -20.31
CA ALA A 134 0.31 -12.78 -20.23
C ALA A 134 -0.36 -12.92 -21.60
N ARG A 135 -1.48 -13.66 -21.66
CA ARG A 135 -2.28 -13.83 -22.88
C ARG A 135 -3.44 -12.83 -22.94
N ALA A 136 -3.96 -12.48 -21.79
CA ALA A 136 -5.03 -11.49 -21.66
C ALA A 136 -4.48 -10.05 -21.70
N PRO A 137 -5.32 -9.08 -22.09
CA PRO A 137 -5.00 -7.67 -21.93
C PRO A 137 -4.62 -7.33 -20.49
N ILE A 138 -3.67 -6.39 -20.34
CA ILE A 138 -3.28 -5.87 -19.02
C ILE A 138 -3.70 -4.40 -18.97
N ILE A 139 -4.48 -4.03 -17.95
CA ILE A 139 -4.82 -2.64 -17.64
C ILE A 139 -4.12 -2.17 -16.36
N GLU A 140 -3.96 -0.86 -16.25
CA GLU A 140 -3.42 -0.23 -15.05
C GLU A 140 -4.55 0.28 -14.18
N VAL A 141 -4.57 -0.22 -12.95
CA VAL A 141 -5.48 0.22 -11.90
C VAL A 141 -4.61 0.47 -10.67
N PRO A 142 -4.11 1.69 -10.47
CA PRO A 142 -3.30 2.04 -9.30
C PRO A 142 -4.03 1.79 -7.99
N PHE A 143 -3.33 1.88 -6.89
CA PHE A 143 -3.97 1.99 -5.59
C PHE A 143 -4.61 3.38 -5.50
N GLY A 144 -5.74 3.48 -4.84
CA GLY A 144 -6.51 4.72 -4.79
C GLY A 144 -6.56 5.34 -3.39
N VAL A 145 -7.11 6.54 -3.36
CA VAL A 145 -7.43 7.33 -2.17
C VAL A 145 -8.95 7.39 -2.04
N GLY A 146 -9.50 7.17 -0.87
CA GLY A 146 -10.94 7.30 -0.64
C GLY A 146 -11.43 8.73 -0.88
N SER A 147 -12.58 8.89 -1.55
CA SER A 147 -13.19 10.20 -1.78
C SER A 147 -13.45 10.97 -0.46
N TRP A 148 -13.83 10.24 0.60
CA TRP A 148 -14.00 10.81 1.93
C TRP A 148 -12.66 11.31 2.53
N GLN A 149 -11.53 10.73 2.13
CA GLN A 149 -10.20 11.18 2.56
C GLN A 149 -9.84 12.53 1.93
N LEU A 150 -10.27 12.76 0.69
CA LEU A 150 -10.05 14.01 -0.01
C LEU A 150 -11.02 15.13 0.42
N ALA A 151 -12.20 14.77 0.94
CA ALA A 151 -13.27 15.70 1.33
C ALA A 151 -13.17 16.21 2.78
N VAL A 152 -12.22 15.70 3.58
CA VAL A 152 -12.10 16.13 4.98
C VAL A 152 -11.58 17.56 5.05
N ASP A 153 -12.37 18.40 5.71
CA ASP A 153 -12.16 19.81 5.92
C ASP A 153 -10.74 20.14 6.40
N ARG A 154 -10.03 20.98 5.64
CA ARG A 154 -8.64 21.42 5.90
C ARG A 154 -8.57 22.37 7.11
N ASP A 155 -9.68 23.01 7.45
CA ASP A 155 -9.76 24.07 8.47
C ASP A 155 -9.79 23.53 9.91
N LYS A 156 -9.81 22.24 10.11
CA LYS A 156 -9.48 21.70 11.43
C LYS A 156 -7.97 21.75 11.58
N GLU A 157 -7.47 22.89 12.02
CA GLU A 157 -6.13 23.02 12.57
C GLU A 157 -5.86 21.78 13.43
N LEU A 158 -5.00 20.93 12.91
CA LEU A 158 -4.46 19.88 13.75
C LEU A 158 -3.66 20.61 14.82
N PRO A 159 -4.00 20.42 16.10
CA PRO A 159 -3.15 20.95 17.13
C PRO A 159 -1.76 20.32 16.89
N THR A 160 -0.85 21.05 16.27
CA THR A 160 0.55 20.97 16.62
C THR A 160 0.52 21.22 18.10
N ALA A 161 0.55 20.15 18.90
CA ALA A 161 0.44 20.26 20.34
C ALA A 161 1.48 21.28 20.76
N ASN A 162 1.02 22.42 21.31
CA ASN A 162 1.84 23.55 21.66
C ASN A 162 3.11 23.05 22.35
N GLY A 163 4.28 23.27 21.73
CA GLY A 163 5.57 22.87 22.27
C GLY A 163 6.05 21.45 22.01
N GLN A 164 5.34 20.61 21.28
CA GLN A 164 5.86 19.27 20.89
C GLN A 164 6.67 19.36 19.59
N PRO A 165 7.78 18.57 19.48
CA PRO A 165 8.59 18.54 18.27
C PRO A 165 7.80 17.98 17.08
N PRO A 166 8.10 18.42 15.83
CA PRO A 166 7.47 17.89 14.62
C PRO A 166 7.56 16.37 14.55
N THR A 167 6.47 15.73 14.14
CA THR A 167 6.40 14.28 14.00
C THR A 167 6.69 13.89 12.55
N ILE A 168 7.60 12.93 12.40
CA ILE A 168 7.87 12.18 11.17
C ILE A 168 7.15 10.85 11.30
N LEU A 169 6.30 10.49 10.35
CA LEU A 169 5.47 9.31 10.45
C LEU A 169 5.96 8.16 9.58
N TRP A 170 6.18 7.02 10.19
CA TRP A 170 6.33 5.74 9.52
C TRP A 170 4.96 5.04 9.44
N GLY A 171 4.28 5.18 8.30
CA GLY A 171 2.93 4.65 8.09
C GLY A 171 2.91 3.17 7.73
N GLY A 172 2.73 2.27 8.67
CA GLY A 172 2.54 0.84 8.40
C GLY A 172 3.60 -0.09 8.97
N GLY A 173 3.66 -1.33 8.48
CA GLY A 173 4.55 -2.38 9.01
C GLY A 173 6.02 -2.18 8.69
N THR A 174 6.86 -3.02 9.33
CA THR A 174 8.33 -3.06 9.16
C THR A 174 8.73 -4.34 8.44
N TRP A 175 8.41 -4.44 7.14
CA TRP A 175 8.70 -5.62 6.32
C TRP A 175 10.19 -5.76 6.01
N GLU A 176 10.62 -6.93 5.56
CA GLU A 176 12.02 -7.26 5.28
C GLU A 176 12.64 -6.38 4.19
N TRP A 177 11.86 -5.95 3.22
CA TRP A 177 12.25 -5.03 2.14
C TRP A 177 12.24 -3.56 2.53
N LEU A 178 11.71 -3.22 3.70
CA LEU A 178 11.70 -1.85 4.22
C LEU A 178 12.94 -1.59 5.09
N ASP A 179 13.31 -0.31 5.22
CA ASP A 179 14.47 0.13 5.98
C ASP A 179 14.13 1.12 7.10
N PRO A 180 13.46 0.65 8.16
CA PRO A 180 13.15 1.50 9.32
C PRO A 180 14.40 1.90 10.10
N ARG A 181 15.51 1.16 9.98
CA ARG A 181 16.75 1.45 10.69
C ARG A 181 17.35 2.77 10.21
N THR A 182 17.45 2.96 8.92
CA THR A 182 17.97 4.20 8.33
C THR A 182 17.11 5.42 8.75
N ALA A 183 15.79 5.27 8.88
CA ALA A 183 14.92 6.32 9.41
C ALA A 183 15.23 6.67 10.88
N VAL A 184 15.47 5.65 11.72
CA VAL A 184 15.82 5.84 13.13
C VAL A 184 17.17 6.56 13.27
N GLU A 185 18.19 6.11 12.55
CA GLU A 185 19.52 6.73 12.54
C GLU A 185 19.48 8.19 12.06
N ALA A 186 18.68 8.46 11.03
CA ALA A 186 18.49 9.82 10.53
C ALA A 186 17.85 10.76 11.58
N VAL A 187 16.78 10.31 12.25
CA VAL A 187 16.12 11.12 13.28
C VAL A 187 17.02 11.39 14.48
N ILE A 188 17.86 10.42 14.87
CA ILE A 188 18.89 10.64 15.89
C ILE A 188 19.85 11.75 15.43
N ALA A 189 20.37 11.68 14.19
CA ALA A 189 21.29 12.67 13.63
C ALA A 189 20.65 14.07 13.53
N VAL A 190 19.39 14.18 13.12
CA VAL A 190 18.65 15.44 13.07
C VAL A 190 18.58 16.11 14.44
N ASN A 191 18.25 15.35 15.49
CA ASN A 191 18.20 15.88 16.86
C ASN A 191 19.59 16.26 17.38
N GLN A 192 20.62 15.48 17.06
CA GLN A 192 22.02 15.82 17.39
C GLN A 192 22.49 17.11 16.69
N ALA A 193 21.97 17.39 15.49
CA ALA A 193 22.20 18.64 14.77
C ALA A 193 21.38 19.85 15.32
N GLY A 194 20.65 19.66 16.43
CA GLY A 194 19.87 20.70 17.09
C GLY A 194 18.52 21.00 16.43
N VAL A 195 18.01 20.11 15.56
CA VAL A 195 16.68 20.20 14.99
C VAL A 195 15.76 19.21 15.68
N ALA A 196 14.85 19.70 16.52
CA ALA A 196 13.96 18.83 17.26
C ALA A 196 12.94 18.15 16.35
N CYS A 197 12.85 16.82 16.38
CA CYS A 197 11.81 16.04 15.72
C CYS A 197 11.63 14.66 16.39
N LYS A 198 10.51 14.00 16.11
CA LYS A 198 10.23 12.63 16.56
C LYS A 198 9.86 11.74 15.39
N LEU A 199 10.27 10.47 15.43
CA LEU A 199 9.80 9.42 14.53
C LEU A 199 8.72 8.60 15.23
N LEU A 200 7.53 8.53 14.64
CA LEU A 200 6.42 7.74 15.13
C LEU A 200 6.12 6.58 14.18
N PHE A 201 6.23 5.35 14.66
CA PHE A 201 5.71 4.16 13.99
C PHE A 201 4.21 4.03 14.26
N LEU A 202 3.39 3.96 13.21
CA LEU A 202 1.94 4.03 13.33
C LEU A 202 1.30 2.80 13.99
N GLY A 203 2.01 1.67 14.10
CA GLY A 203 1.54 0.49 14.82
C GLY A 203 2.59 -0.58 14.97
N ARG A 204 2.49 -1.33 16.06
CA ARG A 204 3.45 -2.40 16.42
C ARG A 204 3.03 -3.77 15.89
N SER A 205 1.77 -4.12 15.99
CA SER A 205 1.26 -5.46 15.67
C SER A 205 0.24 -5.44 14.52
N ARG A 206 0.09 -6.56 13.84
CA ARG A 206 -0.92 -6.77 12.80
C ARG A 206 -2.15 -7.48 13.36
N PRO A 207 -3.33 -7.31 12.72
CA PRO A 207 -4.53 -8.06 13.06
C PRO A 207 -4.35 -9.58 12.95
N ASN A 208 -3.52 -10.05 12.01
CA ASN A 208 -3.27 -11.47 11.74
C ASN A 208 -1.89 -11.90 12.27
N ARG A 209 -1.86 -12.56 13.43
CA ARG A 209 -0.62 -13.03 14.07
C ARG A 209 -0.14 -14.35 13.47
N HIS A 210 0.94 -14.30 12.68
CA HIS A 210 1.73 -15.48 12.29
C HIS A 210 3.14 -15.45 12.92
N LEU A 211 3.83 -16.59 13.02
CA LEU A 211 5.17 -16.74 13.64
C LEU A 211 6.24 -15.76 13.14
N ILE A 212 6.07 -15.22 11.93
CA ILE A 212 6.97 -14.21 11.34
C ILE A 212 6.86 -12.86 12.08
N GLU A 213 5.74 -12.59 12.76
CA GLU A 213 5.50 -11.30 13.44
C GLU A 213 6.33 -11.13 14.71
N ARG A 214 6.58 -12.19 15.49
CA ARG A 214 7.42 -12.08 16.68
C ARG A 214 8.82 -11.53 16.39
N ARG A 215 9.45 -11.99 15.30
CA ARG A 215 10.77 -11.47 14.89
C ARG A 215 10.74 -10.00 14.48
N ARG A 216 9.59 -9.51 13.97
CA ARG A 216 9.40 -8.11 13.60
C ARG A 216 9.12 -7.23 14.80
N GLU A 217 8.34 -7.71 15.75
CA GLU A 217 8.11 -7.04 17.03
C GLU A 217 9.44 -6.89 17.78
N ASP A 218 10.24 -7.95 17.89
CA ASP A 218 11.58 -7.91 18.51
C ASP A 218 12.51 -6.90 17.81
N ARG A 219 12.44 -6.82 16.47
CA ARG A 219 13.22 -5.85 15.68
C ARG A 219 12.75 -4.43 15.93
N LEU A 220 11.44 -4.18 15.93
CA LEU A 220 10.90 -2.86 16.23
C LEU A 220 11.26 -2.43 17.66
N ASP A 221 11.18 -3.32 18.64
CA ASP A 221 11.60 -3.03 20.02
C ASP A 221 13.09 -2.67 20.14
N GLN A 222 13.94 -3.31 19.33
CA GLN A 222 15.36 -2.93 19.24
C GLN A 222 15.53 -1.52 18.66
N LEU A 223 14.79 -1.19 17.61
CA LEU A 223 14.81 0.14 16.99
C LEU A 223 14.30 1.23 17.94
N LEU A 224 13.24 0.94 18.71
CA LEU A 224 12.70 1.87 19.72
C LEU A 224 13.72 2.15 20.82
N ARG A 225 14.39 1.09 21.34
CA ARG A 225 15.45 1.26 22.35
C ARG A 225 16.64 2.04 21.80
N HIS A 226 17.06 1.78 20.56
CA HIS A 226 18.17 2.47 19.92
C HIS A 226 17.85 3.94 19.66
N GLY A 227 16.62 4.24 19.23
CA GLY A 227 16.19 5.58 18.88
C GLY A 227 15.66 6.44 20.04
N ALA A 228 15.59 5.90 21.27
CA ALA A 228 15.11 6.66 22.43
C ALA A 228 15.99 7.90 22.73
N PRO A 229 15.42 9.05 23.07
CA PRO A 229 13.99 9.30 23.31
C PRO A 229 13.22 9.81 22.07
N TYR A 230 13.81 9.79 20.88
CA TYR A 230 13.29 10.43 19.67
C TYR A 230 12.37 9.53 18.85
N VAL A 231 12.28 8.25 19.19
CA VAL A 231 11.54 7.25 18.41
C VAL A 231 10.49 6.59 19.29
N GLU A 232 9.25 6.63 18.79
CA GLU A 232 8.06 6.10 19.46
C GLU A 232 7.28 5.17 18.53
N ALA A 233 6.46 4.29 19.08
CA ALA A 233 5.52 3.48 18.32
C ALA A 233 4.15 3.48 19.00
N ASN A 234 3.09 3.60 18.20
CA ASN A 234 1.75 3.37 18.71
C ASN A 234 1.62 1.89 19.10
N PRO A 235 1.16 1.57 20.31
CA PRO A 235 1.11 0.19 20.79
C PRO A 235 0.15 -0.70 20.00
N GLU A 236 -0.91 -0.12 19.43
CA GLU A 236 -1.95 -0.82 18.71
C GLU A 236 -1.95 -0.54 17.21
N TRP A 237 -2.56 -1.45 16.43
CA TRP A 237 -2.84 -1.22 15.03
C TRP A 237 -3.95 -0.18 14.88
N ILE A 238 -3.68 0.84 14.08
CA ILE A 238 -4.64 1.92 13.85
C ILE A 238 -5.72 1.45 12.85
N PRO A 239 -7.02 1.63 13.15
CA PRO A 239 -8.08 1.44 12.19
C PRO A 239 -7.83 2.22 10.90
N TYR A 240 -8.24 1.66 9.76
CA TYR A 240 -7.98 2.27 8.46
C TYR A 240 -8.52 3.70 8.35
N ARG A 241 -9.73 3.93 8.87
CA ARG A 241 -10.38 5.24 8.87
C ARG A 241 -9.61 6.31 9.66
N ASP A 242 -8.84 5.91 10.67
CA ASP A 242 -8.15 6.84 11.57
C ASP A 242 -6.74 7.21 11.07
N ARG A 243 -6.20 6.47 10.09
CA ARG A 243 -4.84 6.69 9.56
C ARG A 243 -4.62 8.11 9.05
N LEU A 244 -5.63 8.66 8.37
CA LEU A 244 -5.54 10.01 7.82
C LEU A 244 -5.32 11.07 8.91
N SER A 245 -6.01 10.94 10.04
CA SER A 245 -5.86 11.88 11.16
C SER A 245 -4.45 11.83 11.78
N TRP A 246 -3.82 10.66 11.80
CA TRP A 246 -2.44 10.50 12.25
C TRP A 246 -1.44 11.13 11.28
N LEU A 247 -1.63 10.91 9.97
CA LEU A 247 -0.81 11.52 8.93
C LEU A 247 -0.92 13.04 8.99
N ARG A 248 -2.10 13.61 9.07
CA ARG A 248 -2.32 15.05 9.14
C ARG A 248 -1.71 15.72 10.39
N ARG A 249 -1.50 14.97 11.48
CA ARG A 249 -0.76 15.44 12.65
C ARG A 249 0.75 15.36 12.48
N SER A 250 1.23 14.84 11.35
CA SER A 250 2.64 14.64 11.07
C SER A 250 3.12 15.67 10.06
N LYS A 251 4.36 16.10 10.18
CA LYS A 251 4.98 17.03 9.24
C LYS A 251 5.50 16.32 7.99
N ILE A 252 6.01 15.10 8.14
CA ILE A 252 6.65 14.33 7.06
C ILE A 252 6.19 12.90 7.14
N ALA A 253 5.84 12.30 6.00
CA ALA A 253 5.64 10.88 5.83
C ALA A 253 6.94 10.25 5.29
N ILE A 254 7.49 9.25 5.99
CA ILE A 254 8.73 8.59 5.58
C ILE A 254 8.47 7.14 5.17
N MET A 255 9.00 6.73 4.01
CA MET A 255 8.85 5.37 3.48
C MET A 255 10.14 4.90 2.80
N LEU A 256 11.07 4.40 3.61
CA LEU A 256 12.36 3.91 3.12
C LEU A 256 12.32 2.41 2.87
N HIS A 257 12.99 1.99 1.81
CA HIS A 257 13.14 0.58 1.47
C HIS A 257 14.58 0.26 1.08
N ARG A 258 14.92 -1.02 1.14
CA ARG A 258 16.21 -1.54 0.70
C ARG A 258 16.25 -1.61 -0.83
N PRO A 259 17.46 -1.58 -1.45
CA PRO A 259 17.61 -1.75 -2.89
C PRO A 259 17.37 -3.22 -3.26
N THR A 260 16.12 -3.58 -3.50
CA THR A 260 15.67 -4.93 -3.84
C THR A 260 14.86 -4.91 -5.12
N ALA A 261 14.77 -6.06 -5.81
CA ALA A 261 13.90 -6.16 -6.97
C ALA A 261 12.42 -5.88 -6.61
N GLU A 262 12.01 -6.17 -5.38
CA GLU A 262 10.67 -5.84 -4.88
C GLU A 262 10.43 -4.32 -4.92
N ALA A 263 11.40 -3.51 -4.51
CA ALA A 263 11.27 -2.06 -4.46
C ALA A 263 10.94 -1.45 -5.85
N ALA A 264 11.52 -2.00 -6.91
CA ALA A 264 11.32 -1.52 -8.28
C ALA A 264 9.91 -1.79 -8.83
N TYR A 265 9.23 -2.83 -8.32
CA TYR A 265 7.94 -3.29 -8.86
C TYR A 265 6.78 -3.18 -7.87
N SER A 266 7.01 -2.72 -6.64
CA SER A 266 5.97 -2.62 -5.62
C SER A 266 5.30 -1.25 -5.63
N ILE A 267 3.98 -1.25 -5.45
CA ILE A 267 3.25 -0.03 -5.18
C ILE A 267 3.14 0.16 -3.66
N ARG A 268 3.61 1.29 -3.16
CA ARG A 268 3.57 1.59 -1.73
C ARG A 268 2.23 2.18 -1.35
N THR A 269 1.34 1.40 -0.75
CA THR A 269 -0.01 1.88 -0.38
C THR A 269 0.03 3.10 0.54
N ARG A 270 1.05 3.21 1.41
CA ARG A 270 1.27 4.37 2.29
C ARG A 270 1.58 5.68 1.55
N LEU A 271 2.02 5.60 0.29
CA LEU A 271 2.18 6.75 -0.59
C LEU A 271 0.83 7.47 -0.79
N PHE A 272 -0.22 6.69 -1.03
CA PHE A 272 -1.56 7.22 -1.27
C PHE A 272 -2.19 7.76 0.02
N ASP A 273 -1.90 7.16 1.17
CA ASP A 273 -2.30 7.72 2.45
C ASP A 273 -1.63 9.10 2.68
N ALA A 274 -0.34 9.28 2.34
CA ALA A 274 0.36 10.55 2.43
C ALA A 274 -0.16 11.58 1.43
N ILE A 275 -0.49 11.17 0.19
CA ILE A 275 -1.13 12.03 -0.81
C ILE A 275 -2.49 12.54 -0.30
N ALA A 276 -3.32 11.64 0.25
CA ALA A 276 -4.62 11.99 0.81
C ALA A 276 -4.52 12.95 2.01
N ALA A 277 -3.48 12.81 2.80
CA ALA A 277 -3.22 13.66 3.96
C ALA A 277 -2.53 14.97 3.58
N GLU A 278 -2.04 15.11 2.35
CA GLU A 278 -1.22 16.24 1.86
C GLU A 278 0.06 16.44 2.69
N VAL A 279 0.69 15.35 3.10
CA VAL A 279 1.90 15.35 3.91
C VAL A 279 3.13 15.10 3.04
N PRO A 280 4.14 16.00 3.01
CA PRO A 280 5.38 15.82 2.26
C PRO A 280 6.07 14.50 2.53
N ILE A 281 6.65 13.92 1.49
CA ILE A 281 7.10 12.53 1.47
C ILE A 281 8.63 12.47 1.38
N ILE A 282 9.26 11.64 2.22
CA ILE A 282 10.64 11.18 2.01
C ILE A 282 10.60 9.71 1.63
N THR A 283 11.15 9.38 0.48
CA THR A 283 11.24 7.99 -0.01
C THR A 283 12.63 7.70 -0.56
N THR A 284 13.00 6.43 -0.58
CA THR A 284 14.24 6.00 -1.26
C THR A 284 14.05 5.93 -2.76
N GLU A 285 15.16 6.06 -3.49
CA GLU A 285 15.25 5.81 -4.91
C GLU A 285 14.63 4.47 -5.31
N GLU A 286 14.25 4.34 -6.58
CA GLU A 286 13.60 3.20 -7.22
C GLU A 286 12.10 3.07 -6.97
N GLY A 287 11.43 2.58 -8.01
CA GLY A 287 10.01 2.25 -8.02
C GLY A 287 9.09 3.45 -8.18
N PHE A 288 7.81 3.12 -8.24
CA PHE A 288 6.73 4.08 -8.52
C PHE A 288 6.69 5.27 -7.55
N ALA A 289 6.96 5.03 -6.26
CA ALA A 289 6.91 6.08 -5.26
C ALA A 289 8.01 7.13 -5.48
N ALA A 290 9.24 6.69 -5.76
CA ALA A 290 10.37 7.59 -6.03
C ALA A 290 10.13 8.42 -7.31
N GLU A 291 9.68 7.77 -8.38
CA GLU A 291 9.35 8.44 -9.64
C GLU A 291 8.27 9.51 -9.44
N LEU A 292 7.16 9.17 -8.77
CA LEU A 292 6.08 10.10 -8.54
C LEU A 292 6.49 11.27 -7.63
N VAL A 293 7.22 10.99 -6.54
CA VAL A 293 7.70 12.04 -5.61
C VAL A 293 8.63 13.00 -6.32
N ALA A 294 9.56 12.51 -7.14
CA ALA A 294 10.51 13.35 -7.87
C ALA A 294 9.81 14.16 -8.97
N THR A 295 8.98 13.52 -9.81
CA THR A 295 8.38 14.19 -10.98
C THR A 295 7.30 15.18 -10.61
N GLU A 296 6.53 14.93 -9.58
CA GLU A 296 5.44 15.81 -9.15
C GLU A 296 5.86 16.77 -8.02
N GLY A 297 7.08 16.64 -7.48
CA GLY A 297 7.58 17.50 -6.40
C GLY A 297 6.83 17.34 -5.08
N LEU A 298 6.61 16.08 -4.65
CA LEU A 298 5.80 15.77 -3.47
C LEU A 298 6.61 15.68 -2.18
N GLY A 299 7.92 15.88 -2.27
CA GLY A 299 8.86 15.72 -1.19
C GLY A 299 10.27 15.45 -1.70
N MET A 300 11.01 14.56 -1.06
CA MET A 300 12.41 14.30 -1.36
C MET A 300 12.67 12.79 -1.59
N VAL A 301 13.51 12.50 -2.57
CA VAL A 301 14.01 11.17 -2.87
C VAL A 301 15.46 11.06 -2.43
N VAL A 302 15.82 9.99 -1.73
CA VAL A 302 17.14 9.79 -1.11
C VAL A 302 17.74 8.44 -1.50
N PRO A 303 19.07 8.28 -1.49
CA PRO A 303 19.71 6.99 -1.71
C PRO A 303 19.32 5.96 -0.63
N PRO A 304 19.17 4.65 -0.98
CA PRO A 304 18.86 3.62 -0.02
C PRO A 304 20.00 3.42 0.99
N GLY A 305 19.67 3.31 2.28
CA GLY A 305 20.62 3.07 3.37
C GLY A 305 21.43 4.30 3.79
N ASP A 306 21.22 5.46 3.21
CA ASP A 306 21.93 6.71 3.54
C ASP A 306 21.14 7.51 4.59
N SER A 307 21.46 7.29 5.86
CA SER A 307 20.82 8.02 6.96
C SER A 307 21.21 9.50 7.01
N GLY A 308 22.35 9.88 6.44
CA GLY A 308 22.78 11.28 6.31
C GLY A 308 21.89 12.02 5.31
N ALA A 309 21.71 11.48 4.09
CA ALA A 309 20.82 12.05 3.10
C ALA A 309 19.36 12.14 3.60
N VAL A 310 18.90 11.15 4.36
CA VAL A 310 17.57 11.17 5.01
C VAL A 310 17.51 12.31 6.06
N ALA A 311 18.55 12.47 6.88
CA ALA A 311 18.60 13.55 7.88
C ALA A 311 18.58 14.93 7.22
N ASP A 312 19.36 15.14 6.16
CA ASP A 312 19.37 16.37 5.38
C ASP A 312 17.99 16.66 4.77
N ALA A 313 17.34 15.66 4.20
CA ALA A 313 15.98 15.78 3.65
C ALA A 313 14.96 16.19 4.73
N ILE A 314 15.04 15.61 5.93
CA ILE A 314 14.20 15.98 7.06
C ILE A 314 14.45 17.44 7.45
N ILE A 315 15.72 17.85 7.61
CA ILE A 315 16.09 19.22 7.99
C ILE A 315 15.58 20.22 6.95
N HIS A 316 15.75 19.93 5.65
CA HIS A 316 15.26 20.79 4.58
C HIS A 316 13.75 21.00 4.66
N LEU A 317 12.96 19.91 4.77
CA LEU A 317 11.50 19.99 4.87
C LEU A 317 11.01 20.65 6.16
N LEU A 318 11.81 20.64 7.24
CA LEU A 318 11.45 21.27 8.51
C LEU A 318 11.86 22.74 8.59
N ARG A 319 12.84 23.22 7.78
CA ARG A 319 13.38 24.58 7.84
C ARG A 319 13.02 25.45 6.64
N ASP A 320 12.69 24.86 5.48
CA ASP A 320 12.31 25.58 4.28
C ASP A 320 10.78 25.52 4.12
N ASP A 321 10.10 26.51 4.69
CA ASP A 321 8.63 26.62 4.61
C ASP A 321 8.17 26.73 3.15
N ALA A 322 8.91 27.39 2.26
CA ALA A 322 8.55 27.52 0.85
C ALA A 322 8.63 26.15 0.11
N LEU A 323 9.62 25.31 0.43
CA LEU A 323 9.70 23.95 -0.08
C LEU A 323 8.53 23.11 0.45
N PHE A 324 8.27 23.18 1.76
CA PHE A 324 7.18 22.47 2.42
C PHE A 324 5.84 22.82 1.77
N ASP A 325 5.50 24.09 1.63
CA ASP A 325 4.23 24.57 1.06
C ASP A 325 4.08 24.18 -0.42
N ARG A 326 5.17 24.17 -1.19
CA ARG A 326 5.15 23.65 -2.56
C ARG A 326 4.80 22.14 -2.59
N CYS A 327 5.40 21.36 -1.70
CA CYS A 327 5.09 19.91 -1.62
C CYS A 327 3.61 19.68 -1.27
N VAL A 328 3.09 20.41 -0.27
CA VAL A 328 1.67 20.34 0.12
C VAL A 328 0.75 20.71 -1.04
N SER A 329 1.05 21.84 -1.72
CA SER A 329 0.25 22.28 -2.88
C SER A 329 0.27 21.26 -4.02
N ASN A 330 1.41 20.63 -4.28
CA ASN A 330 1.53 19.59 -5.30
C ASN A 330 0.75 18.33 -4.92
N LEU A 331 0.81 17.91 -3.65
CA LEU A 331 0.03 16.77 -3.13
C LEU A 331 -1.47 16.99 -3.30
N ALA A 332 -1.95 18.20 -2.94
CA ALA A 332 -3.35 18.57 -3.14
C ALA A 332 -3.76 18.54 -4.63
N ARG A 333 -2.87 19.02 -5.52
CA ARG A 333 -3.11 19.04 -6.97
C ARG A 333 -3.24 17.65 -7.58
N ILE A 334 -2.42 16.68 -7.13
CA ILE A 334 -2.42 15.34 -7.71
C ILE A 334 -3.43 14.38 -7.05
N GLY A 335 -3.85 14.66 -5.81
CA GLY A 335 -4.76 13.79 -5.04
C GLY A 335 -5.96 13.28 -5.83
N PRO A 336 -6.72 14.14 -6.54
CA PRO A 336 -7.86 13.71 -7.33
C PRO A 336 -7.55 12.70 -8.43
N ARG A 337 -6.33 12.66 -8.97
CA ARG A 337 -5.90 11.66 -9.98
C ARG A 337 -5.88 10.25 -9.43
N PHE A 338 -5.74 10.11 -8.12
CA PHE A 338 -5.70 8.86 -7.39
C PHE A 338 -6.98 8.56 -6.62
N ALA A 339 -8.05 9.34 -6.78
CA ALA A 339 -9.35 8.98 -6.22
C ALA A 339 -9.80 7.62 -6.76
N TRP A 340 -10.44 6.77 -5.92
CA TRP A 340 -10.82 5.42 -6.32
C TRP A 340 -11.70 5.41 -7.56
N ASP A 341 -12.61 6.37 -7.72
CA ASP A 341 -13.45 6.51 -8.92
C ASP A 341 -12.61 6.80 -10.18
N ALA A 342 -11.54 7.58 -10.07
CA ALA A 342 -10.64 7.86 -11.18
C ALA A 342 -9.78 6.64 -11.55
N VAL A 343 -9.15 5.99 -10.56
CA VAL A 343 -8.24 4.86 -10.83
C VAL A 343 -8.96 3.59 -11.26
N THR A 344 -10.23 3.40 -10.88
CA THR A 344 -11.02 2.23 -11.29
C THR A 344 -11.70 2.39 -12.66
N ARG A 345 -11.70 3.58 -13.22
CA ARG A 345 -12.35 3.87 -14.51
C ARG A 345 -11.95 2.91 -15.64
N PRO A 346 -10.66 2.58 -15.85
CA PRO A 346 -10.26 1.62 -16.89
C PRO A 346 -10.91 0.25 -16.74
N LEU A 347 -11.09 -0.22 -15.50
CA LEU A 347 -11.78 -1.48 -15.22
C LEU A 347 -13.28 -1.37 -15.51
N ILE A 348 -13.92 -0.30 -15.04
CA ILE A 348 -15.36 -0.05 -15.28
C ILE A 348 -15.66 -0.02 -16.78
N ASP A 349 -14.84 0.67 -17.56
CA ASP A 349 -15.02 0.78 -19.01
C ASP A 349 -14.97 -0.60 -19.72
N VAL A 350 -14.05 -1.47 -19.30
CA VAL A 350 -13.99 -2.85 -19.81
C VAL A 350 -15.23 -3.65 -19.41
N LEU A 351 -15.71 -3.53 -18.18
CA LEU A 351 -16.90 -4.25 -17.72
C LEU A 351 -18.16 -3.78 -18.44
N ILE A 352 -18.29 -2.48 -18.72
CA ILE A 352 -19.39 -1.94 -19.54
C ILE A 352 -19.34 -2.52 -20.97
N GLN A 353 -18.15 -2.63 -21.57
CA GLN A 353 -18.02 -3.25 -22.89
C GLN A 353 -18.43 -4.74 -22.85
N TRP A 354 -18.07 -5.46 -21.80
CA TRP A 354 -18.48 -6.85 -21.63
C TRP A 354 -19.99 -7.01 -21.45
N GLN A 355 -20.63 -6.09 -20.74
CA GLN A 355 -22.08 -6.06 -20.59
C GLN A 355 -22.77 -5.93 -21.93
N LYS A 356 -22.37 -4.96 -22.77
CA LYS A 356 -22.91 -4.75 -24.11
C LYS A 356 -22.71 -5.91 -25.09
N GLN A 357 -21.75 -6.79 -24.82
CA GLN A 357 -21.52 -7.98 -25.65
C GLN A 357 -22.39 -9.17 -25.23
N ALA A 358 -22.93 -9.14 -24.01
CA ALA A 358 -23.77 -10.19 -23.45
C ALA A 358 -25.27 -9.97 -23.70
N ASP A 359 -25.67 -8.70 -23.92
CA ASP A 359 -27.00 -8.26 -24.33
C ASP A 359 -27.18 -8.45 -25.86
#